data_39c60a4695e2237f80eb031a37e1d8fd
#
_entry.id   39c60a4695e2237f80eb031a37e1d8fd
#
_cell.length_a   1.000
_cell.length_b   1.000
_cell.length_c   1.000
_cell.angle_alpha   90.00
_cell.angle_beta   90.00
_cell.angle_gamma   90.00
#
_symmetry.space_group_name_H-M   'P 1'
#
loop_
_entity.id
_entity.type
_entity.pdbx_description
1 polymer ?
#
loop_
_entity_poly.entity_id
_entity_poly.type
_entity_poly.pdbx_seq_one_letter_code
_entity_poly.pdbx_strand_id
1 'polypeptide(L)'
;MKIIVLEGSPNQHGSSNMLADNFIRGAEEAGHTVKVIDAAHADIHPCIGCIHCGYEGPCVQKDDVEKFRRDILEAHYKTLIHYLNLKDMGMVLGKGCGTPSMTQHSKYPEQAYELGKKLK
;
A
#
# COMPACT_ATOMS: atom_id res chain seq x y z
N MET A 1 0.37 2.44 15.00
CA MET A 1 0.09 3.46 13.95
C MET A 1 -0.89 2.90 12.94
N LYS A 2 -1.41 3.74 12.04
CA LYS A 2 -2.15 3.27 10.86
C LYS A 2 -1.19 3.18 9.67
N ILE A 3 -1.18 2.02 9.02
CA ILE A 3 -0.33 1.72 7.86
C ILE A 3 -1.24 1.49 6.65
N ILE A 4 -0.87 2.03 5.50
CA ILE A 4 -1.54 1.75 4.23
C ILE A 4 -0.56 1.00 3.35
N VAL A 5 -0.97 -0.16 2.87
CA VAL A 5 -0.25 -0.97 1.88
C VAL A 5 -0.97 -0.83 0.55
N LEU A 6 -0.26 -0.37 -0.47
CA LEU A 6 -0.78 -0.26 -1.83
C LEU A 6 -0.22 -1.41 -2.67
N GLU A 7 -1.08 -2.31 -3.11
CA GLU A 7 -0.73 -3.42 -3.98
C GLU A 7 -1.08 -3.10 -5.43
N GLY A 8 -0.09 -3.18 -6.31
CA GLY A 8 -0.24 -2.88 -7.73
C GLY A 8 0.01 -4.08 -8.65
N SER A 9 0.16 -5.29 -8.09
CA SER A 9 0.40 -6.49 -8.88
C SER A 9 -0.93 -7.07 -9.40
N PRO A 10 -1.05 -7.36 -10.70
CA PRO A 10 -2.24 -8.02 -11.23
C PRO A 10 -2.36 -9.48 -10.80
N ASN A 11 -1.30 -10.07 -10.25
CA ASN A 11 -1.29 -11.44 -9.75
C ASN A 11 -1.43 -11.44 -8.22
N GLN A 12 -2.64 -11.73 -7.73
CA GLN A 12 -2.98 -11.75 -6.30
C GLN A 12 -2.18 -12.76 -5.47
N HIS A 13 -1.55 -13.73 -6.10
CA HIS A 13 -0.69 -14.73 -5.45
C HIS A 13 0.77 -14.61 -5.93
N GLY A 14 1.14 -13.43 -6.41
CA GLY A 14 2.47 -13.13 -6.92
C GLY A 14 3.49 -12.85 -5.81
N SER A 15 4.73 -12.69 -6.24
CA SER A 15 5.87 -12.42 -5.35
C SER A 15 5.68 -11.12 -4.54
N SER A 16 5.11 -10.09 -5.16
CA SER A 16 4.86 -8.80 -4.48
C SER A 16 3.85 -8.95 -3.34
N ASN A 17 2.74 -9.65 -3.60
CA ASN A 17 1.71 -9.87 -2.58
C ASN A 17 2.24 -10.74 -1.44
N MET A 18 3.05 -11.76 -1.75
CA MET A 18 3.70 -12.60 -0.71
C MET A 18 4.57 -11.76 0.24
N LEU A 19 5.32 -10.79 -0.30
CA LEU A 19 6.14 -9.89 0.53
C LEU A 19 5.28 -8.94 1.33
N ALA A 20 4.22 -8.39 0.73
CA ALA A 20 3.25 -7.52 1.38
C ALA A 20 2.55 -8.25 2.55
N ASP A 21 2.07 -9.47 2.33
CA ASP A 21 1.41 -10.28 3.35
C ASP A 21 2.32 -10.54 4.57
N ASN A 22 3.58 -10.86 4.32
CA ASN A 22 4.54 -11.05 5.41
C ASN A 22 4.82 -9.75 6.18
N PHE A 23 4.92 -8.62 5.48
CA PHE A 23 5.02 -7.30 6.11
C PHE A 23 3.79 -6.98 6.96
N ILE A 24 2.58 -7.18 6.40
CA ILE A 24 1.30 -6.92 7.07
C ILE A 24 1.23 -7.72 8.37
N ARG A 25 1.50 -9.02 8.29
CA ARG A 25 1.52 -9.91 9.46
C ARG A 25 2.48 -9.39 10.54
N GLY A 26 3.71 -9.02 10.17
CA GLY A 26 4.67 -8.46 11.12
C GLY A 26 4.22 -7.14 11.74
N ALA A 27 3.60 -6.28 10.96
CA ALA A 27 3.07 -5.01 11.45
C ALA A 27 1.88 -5.18 12.40
N GLU A 28 0.97 -6.11 12.10
CA GLU A 28 -0.19 -6.42 12.95
C GLU A 28 0.25 -7.08 14.26
N GLU A 29 1.20 -8.00 14.23
CA GLU A 29 1.79 -8.59 15.44
C GLU A 29 2.49 -7.53 16.31
N ALA A 30 3.02 -6.46 15.71
CA ALA A 30 3.58 -5.31 16.42
C ALA A 30 2.51 -4.32 16.95
N GLY A 31 1.21 -4.63 16.79
CA GLY A 31 0.10 -3.83 17.30
C GLY A 31 -0.32 -2.68 16.39
N HIS A 32 0.03 -2.72 15.10
CA HIS A 32 -0.38 -1.71 14.14
C HIS A 32 -1.67 -2.10 13.42
N THR A 33 -2.42 -1.10 12.95
CA THR A 33 -3.59 -1.32 12.09
C THR A 33 -3.15 -1.16 10.64
N VAL A 34 -3.33 -2.21 9.82
CA VAL A 34 -2.97 -2.19 8.41
C VAL A 34 -4.22 -2.14 7.55
N LYS A 35 -4.21 -1.29 6.52
CA LYS A 35 -5.22 -1.23 5.47
C LYS A 35 -4.55 -1.53 4.14
N VAL A 36 -5.03 -2.54 3.44
CA VAL A 36 -4.57 -2.91 2.10
C VAL A 36 -5.47 -2.25 1.05
N ILE A 37 -4.86 -1.70 0.02
CA ILE A 37 -5.53 -1.15 -1.15
C ILE A 37 -4.99 -1.89 -2.39
N ASP A 38 -5.84 -2.69 -3.01
CA ASP A 38 -5.53 -3.40 -4.25
C ASP A 38 -5.78 -2.46 -5.44
N ALA A 39 -4.72 -1.79 -5.89
CA ALA A 39 -4.80 -0.85 -6.99
C ALA A 39 -4.92 -1.53 -8.36
N ALA A 40 -4.42 -2.76 -8.47
CA ALA A 40 -4.43 -3.48 -9.75
C ALA A 40 -5.82 -3.97 -10.16
N HIS A 41 -6.69 -4.23 -9.19
CA HIS A 41 -8.05 -4.74 -9.42
C HIS A 41 -9.13 -3.69 -9.11
N ALA A 42 -8.73 -2.47 -8.75
CA ALA A 42 -9.66 -1.39 -8.51
C ALA A 42 -10.27 -0.87 -9.82
N ASP A 43 -11.55 -0.59 -9.79
CA ASP A 43 -12.26 0.05 -10.90
C ASP A 43 -11.95 1.55 -10.92
N ILE A 44 -10.90 1.92 -11.65
CA ILE A 44 -10.39 3.28 -11.71
C ILE A 44 -10.39 3.78 -13.15
N HIS A 45 -11.11 4.87 -13.39
CA HIS A 45 -11.16 5.54 -14.69
C HIS A 45 -10.35 6.85 -14.68
N PRO A 46 -9.77 7.24 -15.81
CA PRO A 46 -9.10 8.54 -15.93
C PRO A 46 -10.08 9.69 -15.68
N CYS A 47 -9.58 10.75 -15.03
CA CYS A 47 -10.38 11.94 -14.77
C CYS A 47 -10.84 12.58 -16.09
N ILE A 48 -12.15 12.85 -16.21
CA ILE A 48 -12.74 13.53 -17.38
C ILE A 48 -12.69 15.06 -17.31
N GLY A 49 -12.06 15.62 -16.27
CA GLY A 49 -11.86 17.07 -16.15
C GLY A 49 -13.14 17.87 -15.86
N CYS A 50 -14.20 17.25 -15.36
CA CYS A 50 -15.49 17.91 -15.14
C CYS A 50 -15.52 18.89 -13.96
N ILE A 51 -14.49 18.97 -13.16
CA ILE A 51 -14.28 19.87 -12.00
C ILE A 51 -15.31 19.68 -10.85
N HIS A 52 -16.33 18.89 -11.00
CA HIS A 52 -17.43 18.72 -10.03
C HIS A 52 -16.94 18.41 -8.61
N CYS A 53 -15.97 17.50 -8.47
CA CYS A 53 -15.41 17.13 -7.17
C CYS A 53 -14.56 18.24 -6.49
N GLY A 54 -14.27 19.32 -7.19
CA GLY A 54 -13.59 20.50 -6.61
C GLY A 54 -14.50 21.49 -5.92
N TYR A 55 -15.79 21.48 -6.27
CA TYR A 55 -16.74 22.51 -5.82
C TYR A 55 -18.06 21.97 -5.28
N GLU A 56 -18.61 20.91 -5.85
CA GLU A 56 -19.99 20.51 -5.62
C GLU A 56 -20.16 19.14 -4.92
N GLY A 57 -19.12 18.37 -4.74
CA GLY A 57 -19.25 17.09 -4.07
C GLY A 57 -18.35 15.96 -4.60
N PRO A 58 -18.72 14.71 -4.40
CA PRO A 58 -17.91 13.57 -4.84
C PRO A 58 -17.77 13.49 -6.35
N CYS A 59 -16.82 12.69 -6.83
CA CYS A 59 -16.61 12.48 -8.25
C CYS A 59 -17.89 11.99 -8.95
N VAL A 60 -18.16 12.51 -10.15
CA VAL A 60 -19.31 12.07 -10.97
C VAL A 60 -19.14 10.64 -11.49
N GLN A 61 -17.90 10.17 -11.61
CA GLN A 61 -17.61 8.78 -11.89
C GLN A 61 -17.82 7.97 -10.62
N LYS A 62 -18.68 6.97 -10.69
CA LYS A 62 -18.96 6.05 -9.57
C LYS A 62 -18.01 4.87 -9.63
N ASP A 63 -16.73 5.15 -9.51
CA ASP A 63 -15.66 4.17 -9.51
C ASP A 63 -14.89 4.18 -8.18
N ASP A 64 -13.81 3.39 -8.07
CA ASP A 64 -13.00 3.29 -6.86
C ASP A 64 -12.08 4.50 -6.62
N VAL A 65 -12.02 5.48 -7.54
CA VAL A 65 -11.14 6.67 -7.42
C VAL A 65 -11.42 7.45 -6.13
N GLU A 66 -12.68 7.58 -5.73
CA GLU A 66 -13.04 8.29 -4.51
C GLU A 66 -12.49 7.60 -3.26
N LYS A 67 -12.50 6.27 -3.25
CA LYS A 67 -11.93 5.45 -2.18
C LYS A 67 -10.40 5.63 -2.12
N PHE A 68 -9.73 5.60 -3.27
CA PHE A 68 -8.29 5.86 -3.38
C PHE A 68 -7.95 7.27 -2.93
N ARG A 69 -8.67 8.27 -3.42
CA ARG A 69 -8.45 9.67 -3.07
C ARG A 69 -8.54 9.88 -1.57
N ARG A 70 -9.56 9.33 -0.92
CA ARG A 70 -9.78 9.49 0.51
C ARG A 70 -8.67 8.86 1.34
N ASP A 71 -8.32 7.63 1.02
CA ASP A 71 -7.37 6.84 1.79
C ASP A 71 -5.92 7.28 1.55
N ILE A 72 -5.56 7.50 0.29
CA ILE A 72 -4.20 7.89 -0.10
C ILE A 72 -3.94 9.37 0.21
N LEU A 73 -4.91 10.25 -0.03
CA LEU A 73 -4.75 11.67 0.27
C LEU A 73 -4.66 11.92 1.79
N GLU A 74 -5.46 11.22 2.58
CA GLU A 74 -5.37 11.31 4.05
C GLU A 74 -4.02 10.79 4.55
N ALA A 75 -3.53 9.68 4.01
CA ALA A 75 -2.22 9.15 4.33
C ALA A 75 -1.10 10.10 3.86
N HIS A 76 -1.21 10.61 2.64
CA HIS A 76 -0.25 11.56 2.07
C HIS A 76 -0.24 12.89 2.85
N TYR A 77 -1.41 13.43 3.19
CA TYR A 77 -1.54 14.63 4.01
C TYR A 77 -0.92 14.45 5.40
N LYS A 78 -1.23 13.34 6.08
CA LYS A 78 -0.63 13.01 7.39
C LYS A 78 0.88 12.81 7.28
N THR A 79 1.34 12.22 6.19
CA THR A 79 2.78 12.05 5.92
C THR A 79 3.46 13.40 5.65
N LEU A 80 2.83 14.29 4.89
CA LEU A 80 3.36 15.63 4.63
C LEU A 80 3.47 16.49 5.89
N ILE A 81 2.52 16.41 6.80
CA ILE A 81 2.59 17.12 8.10
C ILE A 81 3.78 16.63 8.94
N HIS A 82 4.13 15.38 8.81
CA HIS A 82 5.30 14.79 9.47
C HIS A 82 6.56 14.81 8.59
N TYR A 83 6.46 15.37 7.40
CA TYR A 83 7.48 15.29 6.34
C TYR A 83 8.87 15.77 6.75
N LEU A 84 8.96 16.78 7.60
CA LEU A 84 10.24 17.28 8.09
C LEU A 84 10.90 16.36 9.13
N ASN A 85 10.17 15.37 9.62
CA ASN A 85 10.63 14.37 10.60
C ASN A 85 10.48 12.94 10.11
N LEU A 86 10.47 12.70 8.79
CA LEU A 86 10.43 11.35 8.24
C LEU A 86 11.62 10.55 8.75
N LYS A 87 11.32 9.49 9.47
CA LYS A 87 12.29 8.48 9.84
C LYS A 87 12.25 7.39 8.78
N ASP A 88 13.39 7.15 8.12
CA ASP A 88 13.52 6.00 7.23
C ASP A 88 13.28 4.71 8.04
N MET A 89 12.21 4.01 7.71
CA MET A 89 11.83 2.77 8.37
C MET A 89 12.39 1.53 7.67
N GLY A 90 13.12 1.74 6.57
CA GLY A 90 13.76 0.67 5.82
C GLY A 90 13.01 0.27 4.55
N MET A 91 13.64 -0.60 3.78
CA MET A 91 13.19 -1.05 2.47
C MET A 91 13.47 -2.54 2.28
N VAL A 92 12.56 -3.26 1.66
CA VAL A 92 12.80 -4.63 1.19
C VAL A 92 12.84 -4.63 -0.34
N LEU A 93 14.00 -4.96 -0.89
CA LEU A 93 14.22 -5.08 -2.34
C LEU A 93 14.34 -6.55 -2.74
N GLY A 94 13.28 -7.10 -3.33
CA GLY A 94 13.19 -8.49 -3.77
C GLY A 94 13.94 -8.77 -5.07
N LYS A 95 15.28 -8.75 -5.06
CA LYS A 95 16.08 -9.10 -6.24
C LYS A 95 15.91 -10.58 -6.60
N GLY A 96 15.64 -10.87 -7.86
CA GLY A 96 15.48 -12.24 -8.34
C GLY A 96 14.13 -12.89 -8.01
N CYS A 97 13.15 -12.14 -7.53
CA CYS A 97 11.80 -12.61 -7.22
C CYS A 97 10.90 -12.66 -8.46
N GLY A 98 11.32 -13.34 -9.53
CA GLY A 98 10.57 -13.41 -10.78
C GLY A 98 9.32 -14.30 -10.72
N THR A 99 9.25 -15.22 -9.76
CA THR A 99 8.10 -16.09 -9.54
C THR A 99 7.79 -16.19 -8.05
N PRO A 100 6.52 -16.55 -7.67
CA PRO A 100 6.16 -16.78 -6.28
C PRO A 100 7.04 -17.82 -5.58
N SER A 101 7.39 -18.89 -6.28
CA SER A 101 8.27 -19.95 -5.75
C SER A 101 9.66 -19.41 -5.44
N MET A 102 10.26 -18.62 -6.34
CA MET A 102 11.56 -17.98 -6.09
C MET A 102 11.51 -17.03 -4.88
N THR A 103 10.43 -16.28 -4.75
CA THR A 103 10.21 -15.38 -3.61
C THR A 103 10.09 -16.15 -2.31
N GLN A 104 9.30 -17.24 -2.30
CA GLN A 104 9.07 -18.06 -1.12
C GLN A 104 10.36 -18.68 -0.57
N HIS A 105 11.30 -19.08 -1.47
CA HIS A 105 12.57 -19.67 -1.09
C HIS A 105 13.70 -18.64 -0.89
N SER A 106 13.37 -17.36 -0.92
CA SER A 106 14.29 -16.26 -0.65
C SER A 106 14.21 -15.79 0.81
N LYS A 107 15.12 -14.89 1.19
CA LYS A 107 15.09 -14.21 2.49
C LYS A 107 14.10 -13.04 2.59
N TYR A 108 13.47 -12.64 1.48
CA TYR A 108 12.69 -11.41 1.43
C TYR A 108 11.35 -11.49 2.18
N PRO A 109 10.61 -12.59 2.22
CA PRO A 109 9.42 -12.70 3.06
C PRO A 109 9.71 -12.48 4.54
N GLU A 110 10.80 -13.06 5.04
CA GLU A 110 11.24 -12.85 6.43
C GLU A 110 11.69 -11.41 6.67
N GLN A 111 12.45 -10.82 5.77
CA GLN A 111 12.84 -9.41 5.87
C GLN A 111 11.64 -8.47 5.89
N ALA A 112 10.61 -8.73 5.07
CA ALA A 112 9.39 -7.95 5.06
C ALA A 112 8.62 -8.09 6.39
N TYR A 113 8.52 -9.29 6.91
CA TYR A 113 7.90 -9.55 8.22
C TYR A 113 8.65 -8.82 9.36
N GLU A 114 9.96 -8.95 9.42
CA GLU A 114 10.77 -8.30 10.46
C GLU A 114 10.74 -6.76 10.34
N LEU A 115 10.67 -6.24 9.12
CA LEU A 115 10.46 -4.80 8.91
C LEU A 115 9.12 -4.36 9.50
N GLY A 116 8.04 -5.11 9.27
CA GLY A 116 6.74 -4.83 9.86
C GLY A 116 6.78 -4.81 11.39
N LYS A 117 7.46 -5.75 12.02
CA LYS A 117 7.61 -5.82 13.49
C LYS A 117 8.43 -4.69 14.10
N LYS A 118 9.38 -4.12 13.36
CA LYS A 118 10.23 -3.00 13.82
C LYS A 118 9.53 -1.65 13.84
N LEU A 119 8.38 -1.53 13.23
CA LEU A 119 7.61 -0.30 13.24
C LEU A 119 7.07 -0.04 14.67
N LYS A 120 7.42 1.07 15.26
CA LYS A 120 7.00 1.51 16.59
C LYS A 120 6.18 2.78 16.52
#